data_9a04156b262bc1a2ec6bc7e2281bf868
#
_entry.id   9a04156b262bc1a2ec6bc7e2281bf868
#
_cell.length_a   1.000
_cell.length_b   1.000
_cell.length_c   1.000
_cell.angle_alpha   90.00
_cell.angle_beta   90.00
_cell.angle_gamma   90.00
#
_symmetry.space_group_name_H-M   'P 1'
#
loop_
_entity.id
_entity.type
_entity.pdbx_description
1 polymer ?
#
loop_
_entity_poly.entity_id
_entity_poly.type
_entity_poly.pdbx_seq_one_letter_code
_entity_poly.pdbx_strand_id
1 'polypeptide(L)'
;PNTVGGSVVNRFCGSSMDAVHQISSRIETGDIEMGIAVGIEDMFSVPMGGFNPDFHPELAEQEYYIGMGETAEILAREGSISRDEQEEFAIKSHEKALDAWENGRFDDEVIPTDIYGEYIIDKDEGPRVPDIEKIKSLSPAFMENGTITAATSSPVSIGASAILITSRTYAEKNSIQIKATIKGRSIVGVDWRRMGMGPLPACLLYTSDAADE
;
A
#
# COMPACT_ATOMS: atom_id res chain seq x y z
N PRO A 1 26.44 0.28 2.52
CA PRO A 1 27.75 0.93 2.48
C PRO A 1 27.60 2.44 2.70
N ASN A 2 28.53 3.08 3.38
CA ASN A 2 28.52 4.53 3.64
C ASN A 2 28.79 5.38 2.39
N THR A 3 28.98 4.75 1.25
CA THR A 3 29.21 5.40 -0.06
C THR A 3 27.93 5.48 -0.91
N VAL A 4 26.81 4.93 -0.44
CA VAL A 4 25.54 4.97 -1.14
C VAL A 4 24.73 6.17 -0.67
N GLY A 5 24.35 7.05 -1.61
CA GLY A 5 23.44 8.15 -1.33
C GLY A 5 22.03 7.65 -1.05
N GLY A 6 21.29 8.40 -0.23
CA GLY A 6 19.89 8.08 0.08
C GLY A 6 19.03 9.33 0.20
N SER A 7 17.74 9.16 0.02
CA SER A 7 16.71 10.18 0.28
C SER A 7 15.50 9.54 0.95
N VAL A 8 14.72 10.34 1.65
CA VAL A 8 13.47 9.92 2.28
C VAL A 8 12.34 10.68 1.62
N VAL A 9 11.29 9.96 1.30
CA VAL A 9 10.05 10.52 0.75
C VAL A 9 8.89 10.18 1.66
N ASN A 10 7.96 11.11 1.82
CA ASN A 10 6.72 10.85 2.52
C ASN A 10 5.53 11.26 1.64
N ARG A 11 4.74 10.29 1.27
CA ARG A 11 3.48 10.42 0.55
C ARG A 11 2.44 9.49 1.17
N PHE A 12 2.46 9.37 2.50
CA PHE A 12 1.63 8.44 3.28
C PHE A 12 1.70 7.03 2.69
N CYS A 13 0.57 6.36 2.51
CA CYS A 13 0.49 4.99 1.95
C CYS A 13 1.10 4.83 0.55
N GLY A 14 1.29 5.92 -0.20
CA GLY A 14 1.94 5.94 -1.52
C GLY A 14 3.45 6.12 -1.50
N SER A 15 4.10 6.24 -0.35
CA SER A 15 5.53 6.57 -0.24
C SER A 15 6.44 5.55 -0.92
N SER A 16 6.21 4.27 -0.71
CA SER A 16 7.02 3.20 -1.32
C SER A 16 6.89 3.18 -2.84
N MET A 17 5.67 3.38 -3.36
CA MET A 17 5.45 3.49 -4.80
C MET A 17 6.12 4.73 -5.37
N ASP A 18 6.08 5.87 -4.67
CA ASP A 18 6.78 7.09 -5.07
C ASP A 18 8.30 6.90 -5.10
N ALA A 19 8.87 6.17 -4.13
CA ALA A 19 10.29 5.78 -4.16
C ALA A 19 10.64 4.95 -5.41
N VAL A 20 9.79 4.00 -5.79
CA VAL A 20 9.94 3.23 -7.04
C VAL A 20 9.91 4.16 -8.25
N HIS A 21 8.96 5.10 -8.30
CA HIS A 21 8.85 6.08 -9.40
C HIS A 21 10.11 6.94 -9.52
N GLN A 22 10.62 7.46 -8.43
CA GLN A 22 11.81 8.31 -8.41
C GLN A 22 13.05 7.55 -8.86
N ILE A 23 13.30 6.34 -8.34
CA ILE A 23 14.44 5.51 -8.72
C ILE A 23 14.35 5.12 -10.19
N SER A 24 13.20 4.66 -10.66
CA SER A 24 13.04 4.25 -12.05
C SER A 24 13.23 5.43 -13.03
N SER A 25 12.75 6.62 -12.68
CA SER A 25 12.98 7.84 -13.46
C SER A 25 14.46 8.19 -13.57
N ARG A 26 15.20 8.10 -12.46
CA ARG A 26 16.65 8.37 -12.46
C ARG A 26 17.45 7.32 -13.22
N ILE A 27 16.99 6.08 -13.26
CA ILE A 27 17.59 5.04 -14.10
C ILE A 27 17.34 5.34 -15.60
N GLU A 28 16.12 5.75 -15.95
CA GLU A 28 15.78 6.11 -17.32
C GLU A 28 16.54 7.33 -17.84
N THR A 29 16.78 8.32 -16.97
CA THR A 29 17.60 9.50 -17.31
C THR A 29 19.11 9.22 -17.33
N GLY A 30 19.53 8.04 -16.88
CA GLY A 30 20.94 7.67 -16.82
C GLY A 30 21.71 8.24 -15.63
N ASP A 31 21.02 8.83 -14.65
CA ASP A 31 21.66 9.37 -13.43
C ASP A 31 22.24 8.27 -12.55
N ILE A 32 21.57 7.13 -12.50
CA ILE A 32 21.99 5.93 -11.75
C ILE A 32 21.70 4.68 -12.57
N GLU A 33 22.46 3.62 -12.36
CA GLU A 33 22.22 2.31 -12.97
C GLU A 33 21.34 1.39 -12.13
N MET A 34 21.32 1.61 -10.82
CA MET A 34 20.65 0.76 -9.85
C MET A 34 20.26 1.55 -8.60
N GLY A 35 19.15 1.19 -7.99
CA GLY A 35 18.70 1.73 -6.72
C GLY A 35 17.80 0.76 -5.96
N ILE A 36 17.64 0.99 -4.66
CA ILE A 36 16.75 0.21 -3.79
C ILE A 36 15.64 1.13 -3.31
N ALA A 37 14.40 0.79 -3.64
CA ALA A 37 13.22 1.41 -3.05
C ALA A 37 12.85 0.64 -1.78
N VAL A 38 12.72 1.35 -0.67
CA VAL A 38 12.40 0.78 0.64
C VAL A 38 11.11 1.40 1.15
N GLY A 39 10.22 0.58 1.67
CA GLY A 39 9.05 1.00 2.45
C GLY A 39 9.18 0.53 3.88
N ILE A 40 8.96 1.42 4.83
CA ILE A 40 8.95 1.12 6.26
C ILE A 40 7.80 1.87 6.89
N GLU A 41 6.99 1.17 7.67
CA GLU A 41 5.91 1.80 8.43
C GLU A 41 5.80 1.17 9.82
N ASP A 42 5.66 2.03 10.82
CA ASP A 42 5.32 1.67 12.19
C ASP A 42 4.13 2.52 12.65
N MET A 43 2.94 1.97 12.47
CA MET A 43 1.69 2.66 12.80
C MET A 43 1.39 2.68 14.31
N PHE A 44 2.14 1.93 15.12
CA PHE A 44 1.98 1.96 16.58
C PHE A 44 2.79 3.06 17.23
N SER A 45 4.05 3.24 16.81
CA SER A 45 4.96 4.17 17.44
C SER A 45 4.89 5.56 16.82
N VAL A 46 4.48 5.68 15.55
CA VAL A 46 4.42 6.95 14.82
C VAL A 46 2.97 7.27 14.44
N PRO A 47 2.35 8.27 15.09
CA PRO A 47 0.97 8.63 14.75
C PRO A 47 0.88 9.22 13.35
N MET A 48 -0.22 8.93 12.66
CA MET A 48 -0.52 9.54 11.36
C MET A 48 -0.60 11.06 11.49
N GLY A 49 0.13 11.79 10.64
CA GLY A 49 0.26 13.24 10.74
C GLY A 49 1.42 13.71 11.63
N GLY A 50 2.17 12.79 12.26
CA GLY A 50 3.32 13.08 13.13
C GLY A 50 2.92 13.35 14.58
N PHE A 51 3.92 13.69 15.39
CA PHE A 51 3.75 13.85 16.84
C PHE A 51 3.11 15.19 17.25
N ASN A 52 3.20 16.21 16.40
CA ASN A 52 2.67 17.53 16.67
C ASN A 52 1.95 18.07 15.42
N PRO A 53 0.78 17.50 15.05
CA PRO A 53 0.04 17.98 13.90
C PRO A 53 -0.50 19.38 14.15
N ASP A 54 -0.28 20.29 13.19
CA ASP A 54 -0.83 21.65 13.18
C ASP A 54 -1.73 21.80 11.95
N PHE A 55 -3.03 21.70 12.17
CA PHE A 55 -4.01 21.71 11.09
C PHE A 55 -4.37 23.16 10.70
N HIS A 56 -4.23 23.47 9.41
CA HIS A 56 -4.64 24.76 8.89
C HIS A 56 -6.17 24.94 9.01
N PRO A 57 -6.67 26.00 9.63
CA PRO A 57 -8.10 26.16 9.90
C PRO A 57 -8.99 26.10 8.66
N GLU A 58 -8.64 26.78 7.58
CA GLU A 58 -9.42 26.80 6.34
C GLU A 58 -9.47 25.41 5.67
N LEU A 59 -8.41 24.60 5.79
CA LEU A 59 -8.40 23.22 5.28
C LEU A 59 -9.23 22.29 6.18
N ALA A 60 -9.24 22.56 7.48
CA ALA A 60 -10.10 21.83 8.43
C ALA A 60 -11.58 22.11 8.17
N GLU A 61 -11.95 23.38 7.91
CA GLU A 61 -13.33 23.77 7.53
C GLU A 61 -13.79 23.11 6.22
N GLN A 62 -12.87 22.82 5.30
CA GLN A 62 -13.12 22.10 4.05
C GLN A 62 -13.11 20.58 4.21
N GLU A 63 -12.96 20.05 5.42
CA GLU A 63 -12.82 18.64 5.71
C GLU A 63 -11.62 17.98 4.97
N TYR A 64 -10.55 18.76 4.68
CA TYR A 64 -9.38 18.24 3.96
C TYR A 64 -8.66 17.12 4.73
N TYR A 65 -8.77 17.16 6.05
CA TYR A 65 -8.16 16.16 6.96
C TYR A 65 -9.10 14.99 7.28
N ILE A 66 -10.05 14.72 6.39
CA ILE A 66 -10.99 13.59 6.49
C ILE A 66 -10.26 12.27 6.66
N GLY A 67 -10.76 11.39 7.52
CA GLY A 67 -10.18 10.07 7.76
C GLY A 67 -10.47 9.08 6.63
N MET A 68 -9.65 8.03 6.55
CA MET A 68 -9.76 7.03 5.48
C MET A 68 -11.08 6.24 5.56
N GLY A 69 -11.56 5.97 6.77
CA GLY A 69 -12.84 5.29 6.97
C GLY A 69 -14.02 6.10 6.42
N GLU A 70 -14.03 7.41 6.67
CA GLU A 70 -15.06 8.29 6.14
C GLU A 70 -15.00 8.39 4.60
N THR A 71 -13.81 8.44 4.00
CA THR A 71 -13.68 8.40 2.53
C THR A 71 -14.21 7.08 1.96
N ALA A 72 -13.97 5.97 2.62
CA ALA A 72 -14.47 4.65 2.22
C ALA A 72 -16.02 4.59 2.30
N GLU A 73 -16.62 5.17 3.36
CA GLU A 73 -18.09 5.28 3.48
C GLU A 73 -18.70 6.14 2.37
N ILE A 74 -18.04 7.24 1.99
CA ILE A 74 -18.47 8.06 0.85
C ILE A 74 -18.49 7.24 -0.43
N LEU A 75 -17.42 6.52 -0.72
CA LEU A 75 -17.31 5.69 -1.92
C LEU A 75 -18.29 4.52 -1.92
N ALA A 76 -18.49 3.87 -0.79
CA ALA A 76 -19.46 2.79 -0.65
C ALA A 76 -20.88 3.27 -0.98
N ARG A 77 -21.25 4.43 -0.45
CA ARG A 77 -22.57 5.04 -0.71
C ARG A 77 -22.71 5.48 -2.17
N GLU A 78 -21.73 6.20 -2.73
CA GLU A 78 -21.78 6.68 -4.12
C GLU A 78 -21.75 5.55 -5.14
N GLY A 79 -20.96 4.50 -4.89
CA GLY A 79 -20.86 3.31 -5.72
C GLY A 79 -21.97 2.30 -5.47
N SER A 80 -22.86 2.54 -4.50
CA SER A 80 -23.89 1.58 -4.06
C SER A 80 -23.30 0.21 -3.70
N ILE A 81 -22.11 0.21 -3.10
CA ILE A 81 -21.40 -1.01 -2.67
C ILE A 81 -21.97 -1.43 -1.33
N SER A 82 -22.66 -2.55 -1.32
CA SER A 82 -23.29 -3.08 -0.11
C SER A 82 -22.26 -3.58 0.91
N ARG A 83 -22.67 -3.65 2.17
CA ARG A 83 -21.87 -4.26 3.22
C ARG A 83 -21.53 -5.73 2.92
N ASP A 84 -22.46 -6.49 2.40
CA ASP A 84 -22.25 -7.90 2.05
C ASP A 84 -21.14 -8.05 1.00
N GLU A 85 -21.09 -7.19 -0.03
CA GLU A 85 -20.02 -7.21 -1.03
C GLU A 85 -18.65 -6.85 -0.43
N GLN A 86 -18.61 -5.91 0.49
CA GLN A 86 -17.39 -5.53 1.21
C GLN A 86 -16.89 -6.68 2.08
N GLU A 87 -17.79 -7.33 2.83
CA GLU A 87 -17.46 -8.47 3.67
C GLU A 87 -16.99 -9.68 2.86
N GLU A 88 -17.65 -9.98 1.74
CA GLU A 88 -17.23 -11.03 0.82
C GLU A 88 -15.83 -10.78 0.25
N PHE A 89 -15.54 -9.54 -0.12
CA PHE A 89 -14.20 -9.15 -0.59
C PHE A 89 -13.14 -9.36 0.49
N ALA A 90 -13.40 -8.94 1.73
CA ALA A 90 -12.50 -9.11 2.86
C ALA A 90 -12.26 -10.60 3.19
N ILE A 91 -13.31 -11.41 3.19
CA ILE A 91 -13.22 -12.87 3.40
C ILE A 91 -12.32 -13.49 2.34
N LYS A 92 -12.58 -13.23 1.07
CA LYS A 92 -11.76 -13.74 -0.05
C LYS A 92 -10.31 -13.26 0.02
N SER A 93 -10.06 -12.06 0.55
CA SER A 93 -8.70 -11.54 0.75
C SER A 93 -7.94 -12.37 1.78
N HIS A 94 -8.54 -12.69 2.91
CA HIS A 94 -7.96 -13.58 3.92
C HIS A 94 -7.68 -14.98 3.37
N GLU A 95 -8.67 -15.56 2.69
CA GLU A 95 -8.55 -16.91 2.09
C GLU A 95 -7.41 -16.99 1.10
N LYS A 96 -7.28 -15.99 0.20
CA LYS A 96 -6.18 -15.92 -0.76
C LYS A 96 -4.81 -15.77 -0.09
N ALA A 97 -4.71 -14.97 0.97
CA ALA A 97 -3.47 -14.81 1.71
C ALA A 97 -3.07 -16.10 2.40
N LEU A 98 -4.01 -16.81 3.04
CA LEU A 98 -3.77 -18.09 3.69
C LEU A 98 -3.34 -19.16 2.68
N ASP A 99 -4.03 -19.26 1.54
CA ASP A 99 -3.66 -20.16 0.44
C ASP A 99 -2.25 -19.86 -0.07
N ALA A 100 -1.90 -18.59 -0.25
CA ALA A 100 -0.57 -18.19 -0.69
C ALA A 100 0.54 -18.61 0.30
N TRP A 101 0.29 -18.44 1.60
CA TRP A 101 1.20 -18.90 2.65
C TRP A 101 1.31 -20.43 2.70
N GLU A 102 0.21 -21.14 2.61
CA GLU A 102 0.18 -22.60 2.63
C GLU A 102 0.94 -23.22 1.44
N ASN A 103 0.87 -22.55 0.28
CA ASN A 103 1.54 -22.99 -0.95
C ASN A 103 2.95 -22.40 -1.12
N GLY A 104 3.54 -21.80 -0.09
CA GLY A 104 4.93 -21.31 -0.10
C GLY A 104 5.20 -20.16 -1.09
N ARG A 105 4.17 -19.39 -1.47
CA ARG A 105 4.32 -18.33 -2.49
C ARG A 105 5.17 -17.15 -2.00
N PHE A 106 5.37 -17.02 -0.70
CA PHE A 106 6.15 -15.97 -0.08
C PHE A 106 7.54 -16.42 0.39
N ASP A 107 7.89 -17.70 0.23
CA ASP A 107 9.13 -18.27 0.77
C ASP A 107 10.40 -17.57 0.24
N ASP A 108 10.37 -17.11 -1.01
CA ASP A 108 11.49 -16.39 -1.65
C ASP A 108 11.52 -14.89 -1.30
N GLU A 109 10.50 -14.35 -0.64
CA GLU A 109 10.31 -12.91 -0.44
C GLU A 109 10.39 -12.50 1.03
N VAL A 110 9.90 -13.36 1.94
CA VAL A 110 9.89 -13.09 3.37
C VAL A 110 11.24 -13.34 4.00
N ILE A 111 11.75 -12.34 4.72
CA ILE A 111 12.99 -12.46 5.50
C ILE A 111 12.60 -12.68 6.96
N PRO A 112 12.89 -13.87 7.51
CA PRO A 112 12.67 -14.11 8.94
C PRO A 112 13.43 -13.10 9.78
N THR A 113 12.73 -12.43 10.68
CA THR A 113 13.27 -11.35 11.52
C THR A 113 13.36 -11.81 12.97
N ASP A 114 14.57 -11.84 13.49
CA ASP A 114 14.83 -12.13 14.91
C ASP A 114 14.54 -10.89 15.76
N ILE A 115 13.64 -11.02 16.71
CA ILE A 115 13.27 -9.98 17.65
C ILE A 115 14.08 -10.18 18.94
N TYR A 116 15.27 -9.59 18.97
CA TYR A 116 16.18 -9.56 20.13
C TYR A 116 16.54 -10.95 20.72
N GLY A 117 16.47 -12.01 19.91
CA GLY A 117 16.74 -13.37 20.36
C GLY A 117 15.56 -14.00 21.15
N GLU A 118 14.43 -13.32 21.27
CA GLU A 118 13.27 -13.83 21.98
C GLU A 118 12.37 -14.68 21.09
N TYR A 119 12.14 -14.25 19.85
CA TYR A 119 11.33 -14.97 18.87
C TYR A 119 11.62 -14.52 17.44
N ILE A 120 11.23 -15.33 16.47
CA ILE A 120 11.38 -15.04 15.04
C ILE A 120 10.00 -14.75 14.44
N ILE A 121 9.88 -13.64 13.72
CA ILE A 121 8.73 -13.35 12.86
C ILE A 121 9.10 -13.76 11.45
N ASP A 122 8.45 -14.77 10.94
CA ASP A 122 8.67 -15.35 9.60
C ASP A 122 7.40 -15.41 8.75
N LYS A 123 6.29 -14.85 9.27
CA LYS A 123 4.99 -14.88 8.61
C LYS A 123 4.16 -13.65 8.99
N ASP A 124 3.32 -13.19 8.06
CA ASP A 124 2.33 -12.17 8.34
C ASP A 124 1.32 -12.60 9.39
N GLU A 125 1.10 -11.79 10.41
CA GLU A 125 0.18 -12.09 11.52
C GLU A 125 -1.28 -11.68 11.21
N GLY A 126 -1.50 -10.90 10.15
CA GLY A 126 -2.82 -10.37 9.77
C GLY A 126 -3.79 -11.41 9.20
N PRO A 127 -3.38 -12.29 8.26
CA PRO A 127 -4.24 -13.28 7.64
C PRO A 127 -4.76 -14.30 8.64
N ARG A 128 -6.06 -14.57 8.62
CA ARG A 128 -6.71 -15.55 9.53
C ARG A 128 -7.92 -16.18 8.87
N VAL A 129 -8.29 -17.34 9.34
CA VAL A 129 -9.54 -18.01 8.90
C VAL A 129 -10.73 -17.11 9.25
N PRO A 130 -11.55 -16.70 8.26
CA PRO A 130 -12.69 -15.83 8.51
C PRO A 130 -13.76 -16.49 9.38
N ASP A 131 -14.20 -15.80 10.42
CA ASP A 131 -15.38 -16.16 11.21
C ASP A 131 -16.58 -15.34 10.69
N ILE A 132 -17.39 -15.97 9.86
CA ILE A 132 -18.50 -15.33 9.13
C ILE A 132 -19.53 -14.72 10.09
N GLU A 133 -19.90 -15.44 11.15
CA GLU A 133 -20.89 -14.95 12.11
C GLU A 133 -20.38 -13.73 12.87
N LYS A 134 -19.10 -13.76 13.25
CA LYS A 134 -18.45 -12.63 13.89
C LYS A 134 -18.34 -11.42 12.95
N ILE A 135 -17.96 -11.63 11.69
CA ILE A 135 -17.87 -10.56 10.69
C ILE A 135 -19.22 -9.86 10.53
N LYS A 136 -20.29 -10.62 10.34
CA LYS A 136 -21.65 -10.08 10.20
C LYS A 136 -22.17 -9.35 11.45
N SER A 137 -21.69 -9.72 12.61
CA SER A 137 -22.11 -9.10 13.89
C SER A 137 -21.40 -7.80 14.23
N LEU A 138 -20.35 -7.41 13.48
CA LEU A 138 -19.57 -6.20 13.75
C LEU A 138 -20.39 -4.93 13.51
N SER A 139 -20.26 -3.96 14.41
CA SER A 139 -20.79 -2.62 14.21
C SER A 139 -19.94 -1.83 13.19
N PRO A 140 -20.53 -0.86 12.47
CA PRO A 140 -19.77 0.11 11.68
C PRO A 140 -18.72 0.81 12.54
N ALA A 141 -17.54 1.06 11.96
CA ALA A 141 -16.38 1.56 12.71
C ALA A 141 -16.20 3.08 12.59
N PHE A 142 -16.72 3.72 11.53
CA PHE A 142 -16.42 5.11 11.20
C PHE A 142 -17.63 6.03 11.19
N MET A 143 -18.82 5.51 10.88
CA MET A 143 -20.08 6.26 10.87
C MET A 143 -21.18 5.44 11.56
N GLU A 144 -22.09 6.11 12.29
CA GLU A 144 -23.16 5.45 13.06
C GLU A 144 -24.04 4.53 12.19
N ASN A 145 -24.35 4.96 10.97
CA ASN A 145 -25.14 4.17 10.01
C ASN A 145 -24.28 3.75 8.78
N GLY A 146 -22.99 3.54 9.01
CA GLY A 146 -22.04 3.15 7.98
C GLY A 146 -22.07 1.66 7.63
N THR A 147 -21.24 1.29 6.70
CA THR A 147 -21.07 -0.10 6.23
C THR A 147 -19.67 -0.65 6.47
N ILE A 148 -18.69 0.24 6.68
CA ILE A 148 -17.29 -0.15 6.88
C ILE A 148 -17.10 -0.62 8.33
N THR A 149 -16.54 -1.82 8.48
CA THR A 149 -16.31 -2.44 9.80
C THR A 149 -14.83 -2.73 10.01
N ALA A 150 -14.47 -3.17 11.20
CA ALA A 150 -13.11 -3.63 11.48
C ALA A 150 -12.68 -4.82 10.60
N ALA A 151 -13.63 -5.65 10.14
CA ALA A 151 -13.34 -6.78 9.26
C ALA A 151 -13.05 -6.35 7.81
N THR A 152 -13.57 -5.19 7.38
CA THR A 152 -13.38 -4.64 6.02
C THR A 152 -12.33 -3.53 5.98
N SER A 153 -11.59 -3.35 7.06
CA SER A 153 -10.54 -2.33 7.22
C SER A 153 -9.16 -2.98 7.38
N SER A 154 -8.13 -2.33 6.86
CA SER A 154 -6.75 -2.73 7.12
C SER A 154 -6.40 -2.55 8.61
N PRO A 155 -5.66 -3.49 9.22
CA PRO A 155 -5.23 -3.34 10.60
C PRO A 155 -4.16 -2.22 10.73
N VAL A 156 -4.02 -1.69 11.92
CA VAL A 156 -2.81 -0.96 12.32
C VAL A 156 -1.68 -1.98 12.43
N SER A 157 -0.58 -1.77 11.73
CA SER A 157 0.49 -2.77 11.62
C SER A 157 1.87 -2.14 11.48
N ILE A 158 2.88 -2.98 11.57
CA ILE A 158 4.29 -2.66 11.29
C ILE A 158 4.71 -3.47 10.09
N GLY A 159 5.53 -2.90 9.21
CA GLY A 159 6.05 -3.63 8.07
C GLY A 159 7.22 -2.92 7.41
N ALA A 160 8.01 -3.71 6.69
CA ALA A 160 9.08 -3.22 5.86
C ALA A 160 9.18 -4.03 4.56
N SER A 161 9.54 -3.36 3.48
CA SER A 161 9.77 -4.01 2.19
C SER A 161 10.91 -3.33 1.44
N ALA A 162 11.58 -4.06 0.56
CA ALA A 162 12.63 -3.52 -0.30
C ALA A 162 12.57 -4.14 -1.70
N ILE A 163 12.75 -3.31 -2.72
CA ILE A 163 12.80 -3.72 -4.12
C ILE A 163 14.07 -3.17 -4.77
N LEU A 164 14.85 -4.05 -5.38
CA LEU A 164 15.98 -3.66 -6.22
C LEU A 164 15.47 -3.30 -7.62
N ILE A 165 15.81 -2.11 -8.08
CA ILE A 165 15.45 -1.59 -9.39
C ILE A 165 16.74 -1.27 -10.15
N THR A 166 16.82 -1.71 -11.41
CA THR A 166 18.00 -1.50 -12.23
C THR A 166 17.63 -1.38 -13.71
N SER A 167 18.52 -0.82 -14.53
CA SER A 167 18.36 -0.90 -15.97
C SER A 167 18.48 -2.34 -16.48
N ARG A 168 17.80 -2.66 -17.57
CA ARG A 168 17.90 -3.99 -18.20
C ARG A 168 19.35 -4.31 -18.56
N THR A 169 20.06 -3.37 -19.15
CA THR A 169 21.46 -3.53 -19.54
C THR A 169 22.36 -3.87 -18.36
N TYR A 170 22.16 -3.20 -17.21
CA TYR A 170 22.91 -3.50 -16.00
C TYR A 170 22.59 -4.88 -15.45
N ALA A 171 21.28 -5.25 -15.41
CA ALA A 171 20.85 -6.58 -14.95
C ALA A 171 21.48 -7.69 -15.78
N GLU A 172 21.45 -7.60 -17.11
CA GLU A 172 22.01 -8.57 -18.03
C GLU A 172 23.53 -8.68 -17.88
N LYS A 173 24.24 -7.55 -17.83
CA LYS A 173 25.70 -7.49 -17.65
C LYS A 173 26.15 -8.15 -16.33
N ASN A 174 25.36 -8.04 -15.28
CA ASN A 174 25.69 -8.54 -13.95
C ASN A 174 24.96 -9.85 -13.60
N SER A 175 24.29 -10.49 -14.57
CA SER A 175 23.55 -11.75 -14.38
C SER A 175 22.48 -11.65 -13.27
N ILE A 176 21.85 -10.50 -13.13
CA ILE A 176 20.75 -10.29 -12.18
C ILE A 176 19.46 -10.79 -12.81
N GLN A 177 18.77 -11.70 -12.13
CA GLN A 177 17.49 -12.19 -12.61
C GLN A 177 16.43 -11.10 -12.64
N ILE A 178 15.85 -10.86 -13.81
CA ILE A 178 14.75 -9.91 -13.98
C ILE A 178 13.45 -10.60 -13.60
N LYS A 179 12.82 -10.16 -12.51
CA LYS A 179 11.52 -10.68 -12.02
C LYS A 179 10.35 -10.00 -12.74
N ALA A 180 10.46 -8.68 -12.98
CA ALA A 180 9.42 -7.87 -13.63
C ALA A 180 10.04 -6.66 -14.35
N THR A 181 9.26 -5.98 -15.16
CA THR A 181 9.66 -4.73 -15.85
C THR A 181 8.63 -3.66 -15.55
N ILE A 182 9.09 -2.47 -15.13
CA ILE A 182 8.23 -1.28 -14.98
C ILE A 182 7.90 -0.79 -16.39
N LYS A 183 6.62 -0.81 -16.77
CA LYS A 183 6.13 -0.41 -18.10
C LYS A 183 5.67 1.04 -18.14
N GLY A 184 5.18 1.55 -17.02
CA GLY A 184 4.71 2.93 -16.92
C GLY A 184 4.52 3.38 -15.49
N ARG A 185 4.37 4.66 -15.34
CA ARG A 185 4.14 5.35 -14.07
C ARG A 185 3.13 6.45 -14.30
N SER A 186 2.18 6.59 -13.40
CA SER A 186 1.23 7.69 -13.45
C SER A 186 0.91 8.21 -12.06
N ILE A 187 0.59 9.49 -11.98
CA ILE A 187 0.13 10.17 -10.77
C ILE A 187 -1.03 11.06 -11.17
N VAL A 188 -2.13 10.97 -10.45
CA VAL A 188 -3.32 11.79 -10.69
C VAL A 188 -3.77 12.49 -9.42
N GLY A 189 -4.36 13.67 -9.55
CA GLY A 189 -5.12 14.33 -8.51
C GLY A 189 -6.60 13.94 -8.60
N VAL A 190 -7.22 13.73 -7.44
CA VAL A 190 -8.66 13.49 -7.31
C VAL A 190 -9.20 14.32 -6.14
N ASP A 191 -10.53 14.42 -6.01
CA ASP A 191 -11.17 15.00 -4.84
C ASP A 191 -10.71 14.24 -3.57
N TRP A 192 -10.23 14.95 -2.55
CA TRP A 192 -9.69 14.34 -1.31
C TRP A 192 -10.71 13.48 -0.58
N ARG A 193 -12.02 13.82 -0.65
CA ARG A 193 -13.09 13.02 -0.06
C ARG A 193 -13.27 11.68 -0.77
N ARG A 194 -12.79 11.57 -2.00
CA ARG A 194 -12.85 10.39 -2.88
C ARG A 194 -11.48 9.85 -3.22
N MET A 195 -10.49 10.04 -2.34
CA MET A 195 -9.12 9.66 -2.63
C MET A 195 -8.95 8.18 -3.03
N GLY A 196 -9.79 7.28 -2.55
CA GLY A 196 -9.80 5.87 -2.93
C GLY A 196 -10.13 5.63 -4.41
N MET A 197 -10.65 6.64 -5.13
CA MET A 197 -10.81 6.57 -6.60
C MET A 197 -9.52 6.84 -7.37
N GLY A 198 -8.49 7.37 -6.73
CA GLY A 198 -7.23 7.77 -7.38
C GLY A 198 -6.59 6.68 -8.26
N PRO A 199 -6.52 5.41 -7.83
CA PRO A 199 -5.95 4.35 -8.65
C PRO A 199 -6.63 4.14 -10.01
N LEU A 200 -7.94 4.36 -10.10
CA LEU A 200 -8.69 4.15 -11.34
C LEU A 200 -8.23 5.08 -12.48
N PRO A 201 -8.30 6.42 -12.35
CA PRO A 201 -7.81 7.31 -13.40
C PRO A 201 -6.29 7.19 -13.61
N ALA A 202 -5.50 6.88 -12.58
CA ALA A 202 -4.07 6.63 -12.74
C ALA A 202 -3.79 5.41 -13.64
N CYS A 203 -4.53 4.32 -13.44
CA CYS A 203 -4.46 3.13 -14.30
C CYS A 203 -4.88 3.44 -15.74
N LEU A 204 -5.94 4.21 -15.93
CA LEU A 204 -6.44 4.55 -17.27
C LEU A 204 -5.45 5.42 -18.05
N LEU A 205 -4.78 6.37 -17.41
CA LEU A 205 -3.73 7.16 -18.05
C LEU A 205 -2.60 6.27 -18.58
N TYR A 206 -2.16 5.32 -17.77
CA TYR A 206 -1.11 4.40 -18.17
C TYR A 206 -1.53 3.43 -19.27
N THR A 207 -2.76 2.94 -19.25
CA THR A 207 -3.24 1.97 -20.24
C THR A 207 -3.67 2.62 -21.56
N SER A 208 -4.12 3.89 -21.57
CA SER A 208 -4.45 4.61 -22.78
C SER A 208 -3.22 4.94 -23.61
N ASP A 209 -2.13 5.38 -22.97
CA ASP A 209 -0.87 5.66 -23.67
C ASP A 209 -0.22 4.40 -24.26
N ALA A 210 -0.46 3.23 -23.67
CA ALA A 210 0.04 1.95 -24.18
C ALA A 210 -0.78 1.38 -25.35
N ALA A 211 -1.95 1.94 -25.65
CA ALA A 211 -2.80 1.51 -26.76
C ALA A 211 -2.50 2.28 -28.07
N ASP A 212 -1.76 3.39 -28.00
CA ASP A 212 -1.41 4.24 -29.14
C ASP A 212 0.02 3.96 -29.68
N GLU A 213 0.77 3.02 -29.11
CA GLU A 213 2.05 2.48 -29.58
C GLU A 213 1.90 1.05 -30.16
#